data_a680883a27ae377d3e86cc12330f0412
#
_entry.id   a680883a27ae377d3e86cc12330f0412
#
_cell.length_a   1.000
_cell.length_b   1.000
_cell.length_c   1.000
_cell.angle_alpha   90.00
_cell.angle_beta   90.00
_cell.angle_gamma   90.00
#
_symmetry.space_group_name_H-M   'P 1'
#
loop_
_entity.id
_entity.type
_entity.pdbx_description
1 polymer ?
#
loop_
_entity_poly.entity_id
_entity_poly.type
_entity_poly.pdbx_seq_one_letter_code
_entity_poly.pdbx_strand_id
1 'polypeptide(L)'
;MGAERIAEFLEVFVHVTREGSFSAAARRMGVAPSSITRSIDTLEARLGTPVFRRSTRLITLTEAGAALLVRAKRVLDELADAQQEIAALSGGAHGVLRVACFPTFGKRYVIPVVALLAKTHPQLRVELDLTERLADPVAERLDAVIRIGKLPDSSLVATKIATQIRTLCASPLYISAVGAPKSLDDLPSYQLIDKLHGADLLGWSDFLGHGVLPDQAVFRCDDFEAMRLAALAGVGIALLPDWVVGNDIATGHLLKLTAGPSDSTCLHSDIHLLRAPVEPSAKLRVFTEQLKRFIGEPHRWAV
;
A
#
# COMPACT_ATOMS: atom_id res chain seq x y z
N MET A 1 22.32 22.03 -26.29
CA MET A 1 20.94 21.87 -26.82
C MET A 1 20.55 20.38 -26.72
N GLY A 2 20.38 19.83 -25.51
CA GLY A 2 20.31 18.39 -25.36
C GLY A 2 19.14 17.86 -24.55
N ALA A 3 19.19 17.94 -23.23
CA ALA A 3 18.32 17.19 -22.34
C ALA A 3 16.88 17.75 -22.25
N GLU A 4 16.68 19.03 -22.27
CA GLU A 4 15.34 19.68 -22.13
C GLU A 4 14.36 19.27 -23.24
N ARG A 5 14.84 19.16 -24.49
CA ARG A 5 13.99 18.71 -25.60
C ARG A 5 13.66 17.22 -25.59
N ILE A 6 14.44 16.38 -24.90
CA ILE A 6 14.12 14.95 -24.82
C ILE A 6 12.85 14.74 -23.98
N ALA A 7 12.68 15.46 -22.89
CA ALA A 7 11.48 15.36 -22.05
C ALA A 7 10.20 15.66 -22.84
N GLU A 8 10.20 16.74 -23.65
CA GLU A 8 9.08 17.07 -24.54
C GLU A 8 8.74 15.95 -25.53
N PHE A 9 9.76 15.31 -26.13
CA PHE A 9 9.53 14.21 -27.04
C PHE A 9 9.00 12.96 -26.35
N LEU A 10 9.47 12.68 -25.12
CA LEU A 10 8.95 11.57 -24.30
C LEU A 10 7.52 11.84 -23.88
N GLU A 11 7.16 13.06 -23.55
CA GLU A 11 5.79 13.47 -23.23
C GLU A 11 4.85 13.23 -24.44
N VAL A 12 5.24 13.71 -25.62
CA VAL A 12 4.51 13.47 -26.87
C VAL A 12 4.34 11.97 -27.14
N PHE A 13 5.40 11.19 -26.96
CA PHE A 13 5.38 9.74 -27.13
C PHE A 13 4.38 9.04 -26.20
N VAL A 14 4.37 9.41 -24.93
CA VAL A 14 3.43 8.87 -23.93
C VAL A 14 2.00 9.25 -24.28
N HIS A 15 1.76 10.50 -24.70
CA HIS A 15 0.44 10.96 -25.14
C HIS A 15 -0.05 10.21 -26.38
N VAL A 16 0.78 10.03 -27.41
CA VAL A 16 0.43 9.26 -28.61
C VAL A 16 0.09 7.80 -28.26
N THR A 17 0.87 7.20 -27.38
CA THR A 17 0.61 5.83 -26.91
C THR A 17 -0.74 5.71 -26.19
N ARG A 18 -1.07 6.67 -25.35
CA ARG A 18 -2.32 6.71 -24.58
C ARG A 18 -3.53 6.90 -25.46
N GLU A 19 -3.45 7.82 -26.42
CA GLU A 19 -4.58 8.17 -27.30
C GLU A 19 -4.70 7.21 -28.51
N GLY A 20 -3.70 6.40 -28.79
CA GLY A 20 -3.66 5.46 -29.93
C GLY A 20 -3.69 6.14 -31.30
N SER A 21 -3.52 7.47 -31.36
CA SER A 21 -3.62 8.27 -32.58
C SER A 21 -2.85 9.57 -32.48
N PHE A 22 -2.07 9.90 -33.52
CA PHE A 22 -1.36 11.19 -33.61
C PHE A 22 -2.31 12.38 -33.58
N SER A 23 -3.44 12.28 -34.30
CA SER A 23 -4.43 13.36 -34.36
C SER A 23 -5.18 13.53 -33.03
N ALA A 24 -5.44 12.43 -32.29
CA ALA A 24 -6.07 12.52 -30.99
C ALA A 24 -5.10 13.13 -29.95
N ALA A 25 -3.84 12.71 -29.95
CA ALA A 25 -2.79 13.30 -29.12
C ALA A 25 -2.60 14.80 -29.39
N ALA A 26 -2.58 15.18 -30.68
CA ALA A 26 -2.48 16.59 -31.10
C ALA A 26 -3.62 17.45 -30.54
N ARG A 27 -4.87 16.97 -30.68
CA ARG A 27 -6.04 17.68 -30.14
C ARG A 27 -5.95 17.84 -28.62
N ARG A 28 -5.54 16.77 -27.91
CA ARG A 28 -5.41 16.81 -26.45
C ARG A 28 -4.31 17.75 -25.97
N MET A 29 -3.21 17.82 -26.71
CA MET A 29 -2.07 18.70 -26.40
C MET A 29 -2.23 20.12 -26.94
N GLY A 30 -3.29 20.42 -27.70
CA GLY A 30 -3.52 21.74 -28.27
C GLY A 30 -2.52 22.16 -29.34
N VAL A 31 -1.93 21.20 -30.06
CA VAL A 31 -0.90 21.44 -31.10
C VAL A 31 -1.31 20.88 -32.45
N ALA A 32 -0.63 21.29 -33.51
CA ALA A 32 -0.88 20.78 -34.85
C ALA A 32 -0.44 19.30 -34.97
N PRO A 33 -1.18 18.44 -35.71
CA PRO A 33 -0.79 17.04 -35.91
C PRO A 33 0.61 16.85 -36.50
N SER A 34 1.04 17.77 -37.38
CA SER A 34 2.39 17.78 -37.94
C SER A 34 3.48 17.98 -36.89
N SER A 35 3.20 18.71 -35.82
CA SER A 35 4.14 18.90 -34.69
C SER A 35 4.35 17.59 -33.94
N ILE A 36 3.28 16.84 -33.65
CA ILE A 36 3.35 15.51 -33.02
C ILE A 36 4.18 14.57 -33.88
N THR A 37 3.88 14.49 -35.19
CA THR A 37 4.61 13.64 -36.11
C THR A 37 6.10 13.98 -36.11
N ARG A 38 6.46 15.26 -36.23
CA ARG A 38 7.86 15.72 -36.21
C ARG A 38 8.56 15.37 -34.90
N SER A 39 7.88 15.51 -33.77
CA SER A 39 8.44 15.15 -32.45
C SER A 39 8.73 13.66 -32.36
N ILE A 40 7.84 12.80 -32.83
CA ILE A 40 8.06 11.35 -32.84
C ILE A 40 9.17 10.97 -33.84
N ASP A 41 9.16 11.52 -35.05
CA ASP A 41 10.22 11.27 -36.04
C ASP A 41 11.60 11.68 -35.50
N THR A 42 11.67 12.81 -34.78
CA THR A 42 12.90 13.26 -34.12
C THR A 42 13.33 12.32 -33.00
N LEU A 43 12.37 11.83 -32.21
CA LEU A 43 12.65 10.86 -31.15
C LEU A 43 13.19 9.53 -31.73
N GLU A 44 12.52 8.99 -32.76
CA GLU A 44 12.93 7.75 -33.46
C GLU A 44 14.31 7.89 -34.10
N ALA A 45 14.57 9.02 -34.75
CA ALA A 45 15.88 9.32 -35.32
C ALA A 45 17.00 9.36 -34.28
N ARG A 46 16.74 9.91 -33.08
CA ARG A 46 17.72 9.95 -31.97
C ARG A 46 17.96 8.58 -31.35
N LEU A 47 16.92 7.75 -31.29
CA LEU A 47 17.03 6.39 -30.76
C LEU A 47 17.60 5.40 -31.78
N GLY A 48 17.66 5.78 -33.05
CA GLY A 48 18.10 4.91 -34.16
C GLY A 48 17.14 3.75 -34.43
N THR A 49 15.92 3.80 -33.90
CA THR A 49 14.94 2.72 -34.05
C THR A 49 13.50 3.27 -33.96
N PRO A 50 12.56 2.72 -34.77
CA PRO A 50 11.16 3.12 -34.66
C PRO A 50 10.54 2.63 -33.36
N VAL A 51 9.74 3.48 -32.72
CA VAL A 51 9.00 3.16 -31.49
C VAL A 51 7.52 2.85 -31.77
N PHE A 52 7.00 3.25 -32.96
CA PHE A 52 5.68 2.91 -33.42
C PHE A 52 5.71 2.11 -34.73
N ARG A 53 4.79 1.13 -34.83
CA ARG A 53 4.38 0.56 -36.12
C ARG A 53 3.19 1.37 -36.62
N ARG A 54 3.38 2.05 -37.76
CA ARG A 54 2.35 2.90 -38.37
C ARG A 54 1.63 2.13 -39.47
N SER A 55 0.36 1.90 -39.31
CA SER A 55 -0.51 1.45 -40.38
C SER A 55 -1.58 2.51 -40.65
N THR A 56 -2.26 2.44 -41.78
CA THR A 56 -3.34 3.39 -42.16
C THR A 56 -4.53 3.35 -41.18
N ARG A 57 -4.62 2.31 -40.35
CA ARG A 57 -5.79 2.08 -39.47
C ARG A 57 -5.44 2.04 -37.98
N LEU A 58 -4.19 1.76 -37.65
CA LEU A 58 -3.78 1.54 -36.24
C LEU A 58 -2.32 1.93 -35.99
N ILE A 59 -2.08 2.52 -34.83
CA ILE A 59 -0.74 2.79 -34.31
C ILE A 59 -0.52 1.82 -33.17
N THR A 60 0.54 1.03 -33.24
CA THR A 60 0.94 0.10 -32.17
C THR A 60 2.40 0.31 -31.82
N LEU A 61 2.77 0.00 -30.57
CA LEU A 61 4.16 0.05 -30.15
C LEU A 61 4.98 -1.06 -30.83
N THR A 62 6.24 -0.75 -31.14
CA THR A 62 7.27 -1.76 -31.39
C THR A 62 7.75 -2.33 -30.05
N GLU A 63 8.59 -3.36 -30.08
CA GLU A 63 9.26 -3.85 -28.87
C GLU A 63 10.11 -2.75 -28.22
N ALA A 64 10.84 -1.98 -29.03
CA ALA A 64 11.58 -0.80 -28.57
C ALA A 64 10.65 0.26 -27.97
N GLY A 65 9.49 0.49 -28.58
CA GLY A 65 8.48 1.41 -28.07
C GLY A 65 7.91 0.95 -26.72
N ALA A 66 7.63 -0.34 -26.56
CA ALA A 66 7.16 -0.90 -25.30
C ALA A 66 8.20 -0.72 -24.16
N ALA A 67 9.48 -1.02 -24.46
CA ALA A 67 10.57 -0.80 -23.53
C ALA A 67 10.77 0.69 -23.19
N LEU A 68 10.66 1.56 -24.21
CA LEU A 68 10.75 3.01 -24.02
C LEU A 68 9.61 3.54 -23.17
N LEU A 69 8.37 3.06 -23.35
CA LEU A 69 7.21 3.56 -22.61
C LEU A 69 7.39 3.47 -21.11
N VAL A 70 7.90 2.34 -20.63
CA VAL A 70 8.20 2.16 -19.20
C VAL A 70 9.24 3.17 -18.73
N ARG A 71 10.28 3.42 -19.52
CA ARG A 71 11.35 4.37 -19.18
C ARG A 71 10.94 5.83 -19.32
N ALA A 72 10.18 6.15 -20.37
CA ALA A 72 9.67 7.50 -20.62
C ALA A 72 8.78 7.99 -19.49
N LYS A 73 7.80 7.18 -19.07
CA LYS A 73 6.97 7.49 -17.90
C LYS A 73 7.84 7.78 -16.67
N ARG A 74 8.87 6.98 -16.51
CA ARG A 74 9.83 7.14 -15.41
C ARG A 74 10.55 8.48 -15.41
N VAL A 75 11.07 8.90 -16.51
CA VAL A 75 11.82 10.16 -16.62
C VAL A 75 10.88 11.37 -16.43
N LEU A 76 9.67 11.28 -16.98
CA LEU A 76 8.68 12.36 -16.86
C LEU A 76 8.18 12.51 -15.42
N ASP A 77 7.94 11.40 -14.74
CA ASP A 77 7.54 11.41 -13.33
C ASP A 77 8.66 12.01 -12.46
N GLU A 78 9.92 11.62 -12.68
CA GLU A 78 11.08 12.14 -11.95
C GLU A 78 11.27 13.66 -12.17
N LEU A 79 11.07 14.12 -13.41
CA LEU A 79 11.14 15.54 -13.72
C LEU A 79 10.01 16.32 -13.04
N ALA A 80 8.81 15.77 -13.03
CA ALA A 80 7.67 16.35 -12.33
C ALA A 80 7.90 16.38 -10.81
N ASP A 81 8.44 15.30 -10.24
CA ASP A 81 8.77 15.21 -8.81
C ASP A 81 9.87 16.23 -8.44
N ALA A 82 10.91 16.37 -9.26
CA ALA A 82 11.96 17.38 -9.05
C ALA A 82 11.42 18.83 -9.11
N GLN A 83 10.56 19.12 -10.09
CA GLN A 83 9.89 20.42 -10.18
C GLN A 83 9.01 20.71 -8.98
N GLN A 84 8.31 19.67 -8.50
CA GLN A 84 7.48 19.76 -7.31
C GLN A 84 8.29 19.94 -6.03
N GLU A 85 9.45 19.29 -5.92
CA GLU A 85 10.35 19.43 -4.79
C GLU A 85 10.89 20.87 -4.70
N ILE A 86 11.29 21.45 -5.83
CA ILE A 86 11.71 22.87 -5.92
C ILE A 86 10.55 23.81 -5.56
N ALA A 87 9.36 23.54 -6.07
CA ALA A 87 8.16 24.33 -5.73
C ALA A 87 7.75 24.18 -4.26
N ALA A 88 8.00 23.03 -3.65
CA ALA A 88 7.76 22.78 -2.22
C ALA A 88 8.68 23.58 -1.30
N LEU A 89 9.84 24.04 -1.78
CA LEU A 89 10.69 25.00 -1.06
C LEU A 89 9.97 26.35 -0.84
N SER A 90 8.95 26.62 -1.65
CA SER A 90 8.09 27.83 -1.56
C SER A 90 6.84 27.65 -0.67
N GLY A 91 6.66 26.48 -0.02
CA GLY A 91 5.65 26.22 1.00
C GLY A 91 4.38 25.51 0.51
N GLY A 92 4.33 24.19 0.59
CA GLY A 92 3.10 23.41 0.45
C GLY A 92 3.33 21.98 -0.05
N ALA A 93 2.59 21.02 0.52
CA ALA A 93 2.56 19.66 -0.01
C ALA A 93 1.64 19.61 -1.23
N HIS A 94 2.18 19.28 -2.41
CA HIS A 94 1.45 19.19 -3.67
C HIS A 94 2.00 18.06 -4.54
N GLY A 95 1.31 17.75 -5.64
CA GLY A 95 1.68 16.68 -6.57
C GLY A 95 1.05 15.36 -6.24
N VAL A 96 1.69 14.24 -6.62
CA VAL A 96 1.19 12.89 -6.41
C VAL A 96 2.01 12.19 -5.34
N LEU A 97 1.37 11.76 -4.27
CA LEU A 97 1.93 10.89 -3.23
C LEU A 97 1.53 9.45 -3.53
N ARG A 98 2.50 8.58 -3.77
CA ARG A 98 2.32 7.17 -4.07
C ARG A 98 2.67 6.31 -2.86
N VAL A 99 1.68 5.63 -2.30
CA VAL A 99 1.85 4.80 -1.10
C VAL A 99 1.30 3.40 -1.35
N ALA A 100 2.04 2.37 -0.96
CA ALA A 100 1.52 1.01 -0.87
C ALA A 100 1.37 0.60 0.58
N CYS A 101 0.34 -0.16 0.88
CA CYS A 101 0.14 -0.70 2.23
C CYS A 101 -0.78 -1.92 2.24
N PHE A 102 -0.76 -2.62 3.36
CA PHE A 102 -1.66 -3.74 3.62
C PHE A 102 -3.13 -3.29 3.51
N PRO A 103 -4.00 -4.04 2.79
CA PRO A 103 -5.35 -3.59 2.43
C PRO A 103 -6.21 -3.14 3.61
N THR A 104 -6.28 -3.95 4.66
CA THR A 104 -7.10 -3.62 5.84
C THR A 104 -6.57 -2.39 6.58
N PHE A 105 -5.23 -2.23 6.68
CA PHE A 105 -4.62 -1.05 7.29
C PHE A 105 -4.89 0.21 6.47
N GLY A 106 -4.77 0.12 5.16
CA GLY A 106 -5.04 1.22 4.24
C GLY A 106 -6.48 1.72 4.36
N LYS A 107 -7.45 0.79 4.34
CA LYS A 107 -8.86 1.12 4.49
C LYS A 107 -9.18 1.84 5.82
N ARG A 108 -8.56 1.40 6.93
CA ARG A 108 -8.87 1.87 8.28
C ARG A 108 -8.11 3.13 8.70
N TYR A 109 -6.85 3.27 8.28
CA TYR A 109 -5.96 4.31 8.80
C TYR A 109 -5.42 5.25 7.73
N VAL A 110 -5.17 4.77 6.49
CA VAL A 110 -4.65 5.63 5.42
C VAL A 110 -5.77 6.43 4.75
N ILE A 111 -6.90 5.80 4.40
CA ILE A 111 -8.01 6.52 3.75
C ILE A 111 -8.55 7.70 4.57
N PRO A 112 -8.75 7.61 5.89
CA PRO A 112 -9.14 8.77 6.69
C PRO A 112 -8.12 9.91 6.65
N VAL A 113 -6.82 9.59 6.60
CA VAL A 113 -5.75 10.59 6.45
C VAL A 113 -5.80 11.21 5.06
N VAL A 114 -6.03 10.43 4.01
CA VAL A 114 -6.23 10.95 2.64
C VAL A 114 -7.41 11.93 2.60
N ALA A 115 -8.53 11.62 3.26
CA ALA A 115 -9.68 12.51 3.34
C ALA A 115 -9.37 13.83 4.06
N LEU A 116 -8.50 13.80 5.08
CA LEU A 116 -8.02 15.01 5.75
C LEU A 116 -7.09 15.81 4.84
N LEU A 117 -6.13 15.15 4.20
CA LEU A 117 -5.18 15.78 3.29
C LEU A 117 -5.86 16.42 2.08
N ALA A 118 -6.90 15.82 1.54
CA ALA A 118 -7.67 16.39 0.44
C ALA A 118 -8.32 17.75 0.80
N LYS A 119 -8.63 17.98 2.08
CA LYS A 119 -9.18 19.25 2.59
C LYS A 119 -8.09 20.27 2.88
N THR A 120 -6.97 19.84 3.45
CA THR A 120 -5.90 20.75 3.93
C THR A 120 -4.84 21.03 2.86
N HIS A 121 -4.69 20.13 1.88
CA HIS A 121 -3.70 20.22 0.79
C HIS A 121 -4.38 19.86 -0.56
N PRO A 122 -5.24 20.75 -1.10
CA PRO A 122 -6.05 20.42 -2.29
C PRO A 122 -5.25 20.17 -3.57
N GLN A 123 -3.97 20.54 -3.58
CA GLN A 123 -3.06 20.26 -4.69
C GLN A 123 -2.31 18.91 -4.54
N LEU A 124 -2.50 18.20 -3.42
CA LEU A 124 -1.93 16.88 -3.18
C LEU A 124 -2.90 15.82 -3.65
N ARG A 125 -2.46 14.95 -4.55
CA ARG A 125 -3.16 13.73 -4.96
C ARG A 125 -2.52 12.54 -4.29
N VAL A 126 -3.30 11.54 -3.92
CA VAL A 126 -2.78 10.29 -3.32
C VAL A 126 -3.15 9.12 -4.21
N GLU A 127 -2.16 8.36 -4.63
CA GLU A 127 -2.30 7.07 -5.27
C GLU A 127 -1.98 6.00 -4.22
N LEU A 128 -2.98 5.18 -3.88
CA LEU A 128 -2.87 4.17 -2.83
C LEU A 128 -2.99 2.77 -3.43
N ASP A 129 -1.90 2.01 -3.37
CA ASP A 129 -1.87 0.59 -3.73
C ASP A 129 -2.14 -0.26 -2.48
N LEU A 130 -3.29 -0.92 -2.46
CA LEU A 130 -3.67 -1.83 -1.39
C LEU A 130 -3.22 -3.25 -1.74
N THR A 131 -2.09 -3.67 -1.17
CA THR A 131 -1.45 -4.93 -1.53
C THR A 131 -0.86 -5.65 -0.33
N GLU A 132 -0.89 -6.98 -0.35
CA GLU A 132 -0.19 -7.84 0.62
C GLU A 132 1.23 -8.21 0.17
N ARG A 133 1.54 -8.04 -1.12
CA ARG A 133 2.89 -8.30 -1.63
C ARG A 133 3.91 -7.34 -1.00
N LEU A 134 5.14 -7.81 -0.94
CA LEU A 134 6.27 -7.01 -0.48
C LEU A 134 6.66 -5.98 -1.57
N ALA A 135 5.95 -4.85 -1.62
CA ALA A 135 6.27 -3.78 -2.56
C ALA A 135 7.65 -3.17 -2.24
N ASP A 136 8.41 -2.87 -3.29
CA ASP A 136 9.69 -2.17 -3.19
C ASP A 136 9.51 -0.70 -3.57
N PRO A 137 9.68 0.25 -2.63
CA PRO A 137 9.45 1.66 -2.91
C PRO A 137 10.38 2.22 -3.99
N VAL A 138 11.59 1.67 -4.14
CA VAL A 138 12.55 2.12 -5.16
C VAL A 138 12.21 1.55 -6.53
N ALA A 139 12.00 0.24 -6.62
CA ALA A 139 11.69 -0.43 -7.88
C ALA A 139 10.33 -0.01 -8.46
N GLU A 140 9.34 0.22 -7.59
CA GLU A 140 7.97 0.54 -7.96
C GLU A 140 7.64 2.04 -7.89
N ARG A 141 8.62 2.89 -7.52
CA ARG A 141 8.49 4.35 -7.42
C ARG A 141 7.36 4.81 -6.54
N LEU A 142 7.31 4.21 -5.39
CA LEU A 142 6.45 4.63 -4.32
C LEU A 142 7.21 5.63 -3.45
N ASP A 143 6.54 6.67 -3.01
CA ASP A 143 7.09 7.58 -2.00
C ASP A 143 7.28 6.85 -0.67
N ALA A 144 6.37 5.93 -0.36
CA ALA A 144 6.46 5.09 0.83
C ALA A 144 5.70 3.76 0.71
N VAL A 145 6.14 2.80 1.51
CA VAL A 145 5.42 1.53 1.77
C VAL A 145 5.18 1.41 3.26
N ILE A 146 3.94 1.17 3.67
CA ILE A 146 3.63 0.85 5.06
C ILE A 146 3.71 -0.67 5.22
N ARG A 147 4.62 -1.12 6.06
CA ARG A 147 4.88 -2.52 6.32
C ARG A 147 4.64 -2.87 7.78
N ILE A 148 4.05 -4.03 7.99
CA ILE A 148 3.72 -4.58 9.30
C ILE A 148 4.56 -5.82 9.53
N GLY A 149 5.18 -5.95 10.71
CA GLY A 149 6.00 -7.09 11.08
C GLY A 149 7.50 -6.87 10.93
N LYS A 150 8.24 -7.97 10.83
CA LYS A 150 9.70 -7.95 10.72
C LYS A 150 10.14 -7.36 9.39
N LEU A 151 11.17 -6.53 9.44
CA LEU A 151 11.80 -5.96 8.26
C LEU A 151 13.04 -6.79 7.91
N PRO A 152 13.20 -7.23 6.66
CA PRO A 152 14.47 -7.78 6.19
C PRO A 152 15.51 -6.67 6.11
N ASP A 153 16.78 -7.05 6.16
CA ASP A 153 17.89 -6.13 5.92
C ASP A 153 17.76 -5.51 4.53
N SER A 154 17.81 -4.20 4.48
CA SER A 154 17.67 -3.43 3.24
C SER A 154 18.33 -2.06 3.36
N SER A 155 18.55 -1.39 2.23
CA SER A 155 19.02 -0.01 2.17
C SER A 155 17.91 1.02 2.44
N LEU A 156 16.67 0.60 2.68
CA LEU A 156 15.53 1.49 2.88
C LEU A 156 15.58 2.17 4.26
N VAL A 157 15.07 3.37 4.33
CA VAL A 157 14.88 4.06 5.61
C VAL A 157 13.53 3.64 6.19
N ALA A 158 13.57 3.04 7.37
CA ALA A 158 12.39 2.64 8.13
C ALA A 158 12.05 3.67 9.21
N THR A 159 10.83 4.16 9.19
CA THR A 159 10.28 5.02 10.25
C THR A 159 9.16 4.27 10.95
N LYS A 160 9.32 3.98 12.23
CA LYS A 160 8.26 3.38 13.04
C LYS A 160 7.10 4.36 13.16
N ILE A 161 5.89 3.89 12.86
CA ILE A 161 4.65 4.69 12.95
C ILE A 161 3.72 4.20 14.05
N ALA A 162 3.77 2.91 14.39
CA ALA A 162 2.97 2.33 15.47
C ALA A 162 3.54 0.98 15.92
N THR A 163 2.92 0.41 16.95
CA THR A 163 3.06 -0.99 17.35
C THR A 163 1.72 -1.70 17.21
N GLN A 164 1.76 -3.01 17.05
CA GLN A 164 0.59 -3.88 17.12
C GLN A 164 0.81 -5.02 18.07
N ILE A 165 -0.29 -5.54 18.59
CA ILE A 165 -0.34 -6.75 19.40
C ILE A 165 -1.30 -7.72 18.75
N ARG A 166 -0.97 -9.02 18.68
CA ARG A 166 -1.94 -10.05 18.32
C ARG A 166 -2.85 -10.32 19.48
N THR A 167 -4.15 -10.28 19.21
CA THR A 167 -5.20 -10.43 20.19
C THR A 167 -6.07 -11.62 19.85
N LEU A 168 -6.21 -12.52 20.81
CA LEU A 168 -7.14 -13.65 20.71
C LEU A 168 -8.55 -13.12 21.00
N CYS A 169 -9.49 -13.34 20.09
CA CYS A 169 -10.85 -12.83 20.23
C CYS A 169 -11.91 -13.74 19.62
N ALA A 170 -13.13 -13.62 20.12
CA ALA A 170 -14.31 -14.27 19.58
C ALA A 170 -15.57 -13.46 19.92
N SER A 171 -16.67 -13.70 19.23
CA SER A 171 -17.95 -13.04 19.58
C SER A 171 -18.53 -13.58 20.90
N PRO A 172 -19.28 -12.75 21.63
CA PRO A 172 -20.05 -13.22 22.80
C PRO A 172 -20.97 -14.40 22.47
N LEU A 173 -21.57 -14.40 21.27
CA LEU A 173 -22.43 -15.47 20.80
C LEU A 173 -21.69 -16.82 20.76
N TYR A 174 -20.51 -16.86 20.17
CA TYR A 174 -19.71 -18.07 20.09
C TYR A 174 -19.30 -18.57 21.49
N ILE A 175 -18.80 -17.68 22.33
CA ILE A 175 -18.35 -18.02 23.69
C ILE A 175 -19.52 -18.48 24.59
N SER A 176 -20.70 -17.91 24.42
CA SER A 176 -21.90 -18.35 25.15
C SER A 176 -22.31 -19.79 24.80
N ALA A 177 -22.04 -20.22 23.57
CA ALA A 177 -22.38 -21.55 23.10
C ALA A 177 -21.38 -22.63 23.52
N VAL A 178 -20.07 -22.32 23.54
CA VAL A 178 -19.01 -23.33 23.70
C VAL A 178 -18.16 -23.11 24.97
N GLY A 179 -18.29 -21.98 25.65
CA GLY A 179 -17.45 -21.57 26.77
C GLY A 179 -16.17 -20.89 26.31
N ALA A 180 -15.49 -20.20 27.22
CA ALA A 180 -14.18 -19.59 26.96
C ALA A 180 -13.03 -20.61 27.21
N PRO A 181 -11.95 -20.59 26.41
CA PRO A 181 -10.77 -21.40 26.68
C PRO A 181 -10.12 -20.92 27.97
N LYS A 182 -9.67 -21.87 28.79
CA LYS A 182 -8.97 -21.58 30.06
C LYS A 182 -7.46 -21.56 29.91
N SER A 183 -6.95 -22.22 28.87
CA SER A 183 -5.54 -22.31 28.55
C SER A 183 -5.33 -22.35 27.03
N LEU A 184 -4.08 -22.18 26.58
CA LEU A 184 -3.72 -22.37 25.17
C LEU A 184 -3.94 -23.82 24.70
N ASP A 185 -3.79 -24.78 25.60
CA ASP A 185 -3.96 -26.21 25.31
C ASP A 185 -5.42 -26.58 25.01
N ASP A 186 -6.36 -25.72 25.38
CA ASP A 186 -7.78 -25.93 25.08
C ASP A 186 -8.12 -25.53 23.62
N LEU A 187 -7.35 -24.66 23.01
CA LEU A 187 -7.62 -24.08 21.69
C LEU A 187 -7.83 -25.13 20.58
N PRO A 188 -7.14 -26.27 20.57
CA PRO A 188 -7.40 -27.35 19.62
C PRO A 188 -8.83 -27.91 19.64
N SER A 189 -9.60 -27.69 20.68
CA SER A 189 -11.00 -28.12 20.78
C SER A 189 -12.02 -27.10 20.26
N TYR A 190 -11.54 -25.90 19.88
CA TYR A 190 -12.37 -24.80 19.37
C TYR A 190 -12.30 -24.67 17.85
N GLN A 191 -13.31 -24.07 17.25
CA GLN A 191 -13.26 -23.64 15.87
C GLN A 191 -12.35 -22.42 15.74
N LEU A 192 -11.37 -22.48 14.83
CA LEU A 192 -10.40 -21.42 14.66
C LEU A 192 -10.58 -20.74 13.30
N ILE A 193 -10.29 -19.44 13.28
CA ILE A 193 -10.21 -18.61 12.09
C ILE A 193 -8.74 -18.33 11.84
N ASP A 194 -8.24 -18.65 10.64
CA ASP A 194 -6.83 -18.54 10.32
C ASP A 194 -6.59 -17.75 9.03
N LYS A 195 -5.36 -17.27 8.87
CA LYS A 195 -4.92 -16.61 7.64
C LYS A 195 -4.54 -17.67 6.61
N LEU A 196 -5.02 -17.47 5.36
CA LEU A 196 -4.76 -18.43 4.27
C LEU A 196 -3.30 -18.38 3.81
N HIS A 197 -2.72 -17.18 3.73
CA HIS A 197 -1.34 -16.92 3.29
C HIS A 197 -0.70 -15.83 4.15
N GLY A 198 0.64 -15.81 4.22
CA GLY A 198 1.36 -14.72 4.84
C GLY A 198 2.34 -15.16 5.92
N ALA A 199 3.52 -15.65 5.48
CA ALA A 199 4.63 -16.01 6.37
C ALA A 199 5.19 -14.82 7.18
N ASP A 200 4.92 -13.59 6.77
CA ASP A 200 5.44 -12.38 7.39
C ASP A 200 4.59 -11.86 8.56
N LEU A 201 3.46 -12.49 8.82
CA LEU A 201 2.56 -12.09 9.89
C LEU A 201 2.59 -13.13 11.00
N LEU A 202 2.65 -12.66 12.23
CA LEU A 202 2.60 -13.48 13.43
C LEU A 202 1.30 -14.30 13.44
N GLY A 203 1.40 -15.59 13.18
CA GLY A 203 0.28 -16.50 13.04
C GLY A 203 0.06 -17.39 14.26
N TRP A 204 -0.82 -18.37 14.13
CA TRP A 204 -1.11 -19.31 15.20
C TRP A 204 0.11 -20.12 15.63
N SER A 205 1.00 -20.50 14.70
CA SER A 205 2.24 -21.22 15.01
C SER A 205 3.18 -20.39 15.88
N ASP A 206 3.28 -19.08 15.62
CA ASP A 206 4.10 -18.19 16.44
C ASP A 206 3.47 -17.95 17.81
N PHE A 207 2.13 -17.94 17.88
CA PHE A 207 1.38 -17.75 19.12
C PHE A 207 1.44 -18.95 20.05
N LEU A 208 1.37 -20.17 19.48
CA LEU A 208 1.33 -21.42 20.25
C LEU A 208 2.71 -22.03 20.50
N GLY A 209 3.77 -21.49 19.89
CA GLY A 209 5.15 -21.95 20.03
C GLY A 209 5.47 -23.19 19.19
N HIS A 210 4.86 -24.32 19.37
CA HIS A 210 5.12 -25.57 18.63
C HIS A 210 3.88 -26.39 18.30
N GLY A 211 2.72 -25.85 18.55
CA GLY A 211 1.44 -26.54 18.31
C GLY A 211 0.93 -26.34 16.90
N VAL A 212 0.89 -27.40 16.14
CA VAL A 212 0.28 -27.43 14.80
C VAL A 212 -1.22 -27.29 14.94
N LEU A 213 -1.81 -26.24 14.34
CA LEU A 213 -3.26 -26.14 14.17
C LEU A 213 -3.72 -25.97 12.70
N PRO A 214 -2.98 -26.43 11.66
CA PRO A 214 -3.36 -26.15 10.29
C PRO A 214 -4.72 -26.74 9.89
N ASP A 215 -5.09 -27.88 10.45
CA ASP A 215 -6.26 -28.66 10.01
C ASP A 215 -7.57 -28.32 10.76
N GLN A 216 -7.50 -27.51 11.81
CA GLN A 216 -8.66 -27.17 12.65
C GLN A 216 -9.26 -25.81 12.34
N ALA A 217 -8.68 -25.04 11.41
CA ALA A 217 -9.28 -23.80 10.98
C ALA A 217 -10.51 -24.08 10.11
N VAL A 218 -11.68 -23.75 10.64
CA VAL A 218 -12.97 -23.89 9.92
C VAL A 218 -13.15 -22.82 8.86
N PHE A 219 -12.40 -21.72 8.96
CA PHE A 219 -12.40 -20.64 7.99
C PHE A 219 -10.98 -20.10 7.81
N ARG A 220 -10.55 -19.98 6.57
CA ARG A 220 -9.27 -19.40 6.19
C ARG A 220 -9.47 -18.30 5.14
N CYS A 221 -8.86 -17.13 5.37
CA CYS A 221 -8.92 -16.01 4.45
C CYS A 221 -7.63 -15.19 4.56
N ASP A 222 -7.20 -14.55 3.48
CA ASP A 222 -6.05 -13.63 3.46
C ASP A 222 -6.40 -12.20 3.84
N ASP A 223 -7.68 -11.84 3.96
CA ASP A 223 -8.14 -10.50 4.37
C ASP A 223 -8.53 -10.46 5.86
N PHE A 224 -7.85 -9.63 6.65
CA PHE A 224 -8.14 -9.47 8.08
C PHE A 224 -9.54 -8.90 8.38
N GLU A 225 -10.11 -8.13 7.46
CA GLU A 225 -11.48 -7.65 7.63
C GLU A 225 -12.48 -8.80 7.49
N ALA A 226 -12.27 -9.70 6.52
CA ALA A 226 -13.10 -10.89 6.39
C ALA A 226 -12.98 -11.83 7.61
N MET A 227 -11.75 -12.01 8.15
CA MET A 227 -11.54 -12.79 9.38
C MET A 227 -12.23 -12.13 10.58
N ARG A 228 -12.18 -10.81 10.70
CA ARG A 228 -12.91 -10.06 11.74
C ARG A 228 -14.42 -10.26 11.63
N LEU A 229 -14.97 -10.14 10.42
CA LEU A 229 -16.41 -10.37 10.18
C LEU A 229 -16.82 -11.80 10.51
N ALA A 230 -16.00 -12.80 10.19
CA ALA A 230 -16.24 -14.19 10.57
C ALA A 230 -16.25 -14.38 12.10
N ALA A 231 -15.32 -13.74 12.82
CA ALA A 231 -15.29 -13.78 14.29
C ALA A 231 -16.55 -13.14 14.88
N LEU A 232 -16.99 -11.98 14.38
CA LEU A 232 -18.22 -11.30 14.78
C LEU A 232 -19.46 -12.16 14.50
N ALA A 233 -19.49 -12.88 13.38
CA ALA A 233 -20.58 -13.79 13.02
C ALA A 233 -20.60 -15.09 13.86
N GLY A 234 -19.64 -15.29 14.76
CA GLY A 234 -19.58 -16.48 15.61
C GLY A 234 -19.01 -17.71 14.95
N VAL A 235 -18.22 -17.59 13.90
CA VAL A 235 -17.58 -18.71 13.21
C VAL A 235 -16.55 -19.41 14.10
N GLY A 236 -15.85 -18.68 14.98
CA GLY A 236 -14.84 -19.24 15.86
C GLY A 236 -13.97 -18.19 16.54
N ILE A 237 -12.85 -18.67 17.08
CA ILE A 237 -11.80 -17.85 17.71
C ILE A 237 -10.82 -17.38 16.64
N ALA A 238 -10.50 -16.10 16.64
CA ALA A 238 -9.53 -15.50 15.73
C ALA A 238 -8.33 -14.93 16.49
N LEU A 239 -7.15 -15.00 15.87
CA LEU A 239 -5.92 -14.33 16.32
C LEU A 239 -5.67 -13.15 15.38
N LEU A 240 -6.10 -11.95 15.78
CA LEU A 240 -6.09 -10.77 14.92
C LEU A 240 -5.29 -9.63 15.55
N PRO A 241 -4.73 -8.73 14.72
CA PRO A 241 -4.10 -7.51 15.25
C PRO A 241 -5.09 -6.65 16.02
N ASP A 242 -4.62 -6.03 17.09
CA ASP A 242 -5.39 -5.08 17.90
C ASP A 242 -5.95 -3.92 17.07
N TRP A 243 -5.21 -3.41 16.09
CA TRP A 243 -5.68 -2.36 15.19
C TRP A 243 -6.85 -2.81 14.27
N VAL A 244 -7.12 -4.12 14.17
CA VAL A 244 -8.30 -4.66 13.47
C VAL A 244 -9.49 -4.77 14.39
N VAL A 245 -9.29 -5.29 15.60
CA VAL A 245 -10.38 -5.70 16.51
C VAL A 245 -10.55 -4.81 17.74
N GLY A 246 -9.65 -3.86 18.00
CA GLY A 246 -9.66 -3.05 19.21
C GLY A 246 -10.98 -2.32 19.44
N ASN A 247 -11.57 -1.73 18.40
CA ASN A 247 -12.87 -1.08 18.53
C ASN A 247 -14.00 -2.07 18.86
N ASP A 248 -13.99 -3.27 18.29
CA ASP A 248 -15.03 -4.27 18.57
C ASP A 248 -14.90 -4.82 19.99
N ILE A 249 -13.68 -4.92 20.50
CA ILE A 249 -13.43 -5.31 21.89
C ILE A 249 -13.89 -4.19 22.83
N ALA A 250 -13.53 -2.94 22.54
CA ALA A 250 -13.94 -1.79 23.35
C ALA A 250 -15.47 -1.63 23.42
N THR A 251 -16.18 -1.98 22.35
CA THR A 251 -17.66 -1.91 22.27
C THR A 251 -18.36 -3.22 22.68
N GLY A 252 -17.60 -4.26 23.03
CA GLY A 252 -18.16 -5.55 23.47
C GLY A 252 -18.73 -6.44 22.36
N HIS A 253 -18.50 -6.09 21.08
CA HIS A 253 -18.90 -6.93 19.94
C HIS A 253 -17.99 -8.15 19.80
N LEU A 254 -16.73 -8.04 20.24
CA LEU A 254 -15.79 -9.14 20.42
C LEU A 254 -15.31 -9.16 21.88
N LEU A 255 -15.08 -10.34 22.40
CA LEU A 255 -14.41 -10.55 23.68
C LEU A 255 -12.94 -10.79 23.45
N LYS A 256 -12.07 -10.11 24.18
CA LYS A 256 -10.67 -10.44 24.29
C LYS A 256 -10.52 -11.68 25.17
N LEU A 257 -9.92 -12.73 24.62
CA LEU A 257 -9.72 -13.97 25.33
C LEU A 257 -8.32 -14.01 25.92
N THR A 258 -8.22 -14.43 27.18
CA THR A 258 -6.95 -14.66 27.88
C THR A 258 -6.80 -16.15 28.07
N ALA A 259 -5.90 -16.77 27.35
CA ALA A 259 -5.61 -18.19 27.45
C ALA A 259 -4.19 -18.37 28.04
N GLY A 260 -4.07 -18.39 29.36
CA GLY A 260 -2.79 -18.57 30.07
C GLY A 260 -2.27 -17.33 30.82
N PRO A 261 -1.10 -17.40 31.47
CA PRO A 261 -0.51 -16.29 32.20
C PRO A 261 -0.23 -15.13 31.25
N SER A 262 -0.62 -13.94 31.62
CA SER A 262 -0.73 -12.72 30.81
C SER A 262 0.53 -12.22 30.08
N ASP A 263 1.71 -12.76 30.38
CA ASP A 263 2.98 -12.22 29.82
C ASP A 263 3.61 -13.05 28.70
N SER A 264 3.19 -14.31 28.49
CA SER A 264 3.88 -15.20 27.55
C SER A 264 3.29 -15.26 26.15
N THR A 265 2.15 -14.61 25.90
CA THR A 265 1.38 -14.75 24.66
C THR A 265 1.19 -13.46 23.84
N CYS A 266 1.82 -12.37 24.26
CA CYS A 266 1.72 -11.13 23.50
C CYS A 266 2.72 -11.11 22.35
N LEU A 267 2.27 -11.47 21.13
CA LEU A 267 3.05 -11.27 19.92
C LEU A 267 3.00 -9.80 19.52
N HIS A 268 4.11 -9.12 19.73
CA HIS A 268 4.28 -7.73 19.34
C HIS A 268 5.00 -7.62 18.00
N SER A 269 4.62 -6.68 17.19
CA SER A 269 5.43 -6.25 16.06
C SER A 269 5.18 -4.77 15.76
N ASP A 270 6.13 -4.20 15.02
CA ASP A 270 6.06 -2.80 14.66
C ASP A 270 5.41 -2.59 13.30
N ILE A 271 4.81 -1.42 13.13
CA ILE A 271 4.30 -0.92 11.86
C ILE A 271 5.26 0.19 11.42
N HIS A 272 5.84 0.02 10.24
CA HIS A 272 6.84 0.92 9.70
C HIS A 272 6.38 1.55 8.40
N LEU A 273 6.82 2.77 8.17
CA LEU A 273 6.83 3.43 6.88
C LEU A 273 8.24 3.31 6.30
N LEU A 274 8.37 2.64 5.17
CA LEU A 274 9.61 2.42 4.43
C LEU A 274 9.68 3.37 3.25
N ARG A 275 10.85 3.95 3.00
CA ARG A 275 11.12 4.82 1.85
C ARG A 275 12.53 4.65 1.32
N ALA A 276 12.80 5.17 0.15
CA ALA A 276 14.16 5.30 -0.37
C ALA A 276 15.07 6.08 0.59
N PRO A 277 16.40 5.83 0.59
CA PRO A 277 17.38 6.52 1.44
C PRO A 277 17.71 7.93 0.92
N VAL A 278 16.68 8.72 0.65
CA VAL A 278 16.76 10.12 0.24
C VAL A 278 15.97 10.99 1.22
N GLU A 279 16.20 12.29 1.24
CA GLU A 279 15.42 13.19 2.09
C GLU A 279 13.93 13.12 1.72
N PRO A 280 13.01 12.97 2.71
CA PRO A 280 11.59 12.84 2.41
C PRO A 280 11.04 14.17 1.84
N SER A 281 10.28 14.05 0.77
CA SER A 281 9.59 15.19 0.15
C SER A 281 8.57 15.81 1.12
N ALA A 282 8.18 17.08 0.88
CA ALA A 282 7.18 17.76 1.70
C ALA A 282 5.85 16.98 1.77
N LYS A 283 5.40 16.39 0.64
CA LYS A 283 4.20 15.57 0.58
C LYS A 283 4.27 14.35 1.50
N LEU A 284 5.44 13.67 1.54
CA LEU A 284 5.65 12.50 2.38
C LEU A 284 5.76 12.87 3.87
N ARG A 285 6.43 13.99 4.20
CA ARG A 285 6.49 14.48 5.58
C ARG A 285 5.09 14.78 6.13
N VAL A 286 4.30 15.56 5.39
CA VAL A 286 2.93 15.91 5.79
C VAL A 286 2.06 14.66 5.96
N PHE A 287 2.14 13.71 5.02
CA PHE A 287 1.41 12.44 5.13
C PHE A 287 1.81 11.66 6.38
N THR A 288 3.12 11.50 6.61
CA THR A 288 3.65 10.75 7.77
C THR A 288 3.23 11.36 9.09
N GLU A 289 3.29 12.68 9.21
CA GLU A 289 2.85 13.42 10.40
C GLU A 289 1.35 13.26 10.64
N GLN A 290 0.53 13.42 9.60
CA GLN A 290 -0.92 13.24 9.72
C GLN A 290 -1.30 11.80 10.03
N LEU A 291 -0.60 10.81 9.48
CA LEU A 291 -0.83 9.39 9.79
C LEU A 291 -0.51 9.09 11.26
N LYS A 292 0.66 9.54 11.76
CA LYS A 292 1.02 9.40 13.18
C LYS A 292 0.02 10.08 14.10
N ARG A 293 -0.39 11.30 13.76
CA ARG A 293 -1.41 12.05 14.53
C ARG A 293 -2.76 11.33 14.52
N PHE A 294 -3.17 10.77 13.37
CA PHE A 294 -4.42 10.03 13.26
C PHE A 294 -4.40 8.74 14.06
N ILE A 295 -3.29 8.02 14.06
CA ILE A 295 -3.09 6.81 14.88
C ILE A 295 -3.11 7.18 16.36
N GLY A 296 -2.43 8.25 16.76
CA GLY A 296 -2.41 8.76 18.12
C GLY A 296 -1.47 8.00 19.05
N GLU A 297 -1.29 8.56 20.26
CA GLU A 297 -0.53 7.94 21.34
C GLU A 297 -1.25 8.27 22.67
N PRO A 298 -1.87 7.27 23.35
CA PRO A 298 -1.94 5.86 22.94
C PRO A 298 -2.67 5.64 21.62
N HIS A 299 -2.36 4.51 20.97
CA HIS A 299 -2.96 4.20 19.67
C HIS A 299 -4.48 4.10 19.79
N ARG A 300 -5.22 4.54 18.76
CA ARG A 300 -6.69 4.50 18.70
C ARG A 300 -7.31 3.13 18.96
N TRP A 301 -6.52 2.10 18.74
CA TRP A 301 -6.93 0.70 18.92
C TRP A 301 -6.46 0.08 20.23
N ALA A 302 -5.75 0.82 21.07
CA ALA A 302 -5.30 0.32 22.37
C ALA A 302 -6.50 0.00 23.27
N VAL A 303 -6.58 -1.26 23.77
CA VAL A 303 -7.68 -1.78 24.61
C VAL A 303 -7.10 -2.45 25.85
#